data_4851194f4ab44780389f0ef443ea2116
#
_entry.id   4851194f4ab44780389f0ef443ea2116
#
_cell.length_a   1.000
_cell.length_b   1.000
_cell.length_c   1.000
_cell.angle_alpha   90.00
_cell.angle_beta   90.00
_cell.angle_gamma   90.00
#
_symmetry.space_group_name_H-M   'P 1'
#
loop_
_entity.id
_entity.type
_entity.pdbx_description
1 polymer ?
#
loop_
_entity_poly.entity_id
_entity_poly.type
_entity_poly.pdbx_seq_one_letter_code
_entity_poly.pdbx_strand_id
1 'polypeptide(L)'
;MNRYEITNGNGNYFNGKLKHAARVKMNFSGADFWLVRKGGINKVGEPTREFSAEHIGVKAFREKFNPQFLFYLMTFLFNEGAFKPLATGTTDLQNIRVEDVKKMSILNGLINLSDYTPSYDIVKTEEK
;
A
#
# COMPACT_ATOMS: atom_id res chain seq x y z
N MET A 1 13.80 -17.58 -7.20
CA MET A 1 13.57 -16.58 -7.82
C MET A 1 12.23 -16.09 -7.64
N ASN A 2 12.10 -14.95 -7.64
CA ASN A 2 10.88 -14.34 -7.36
C ASN A 2 10.00 -14.32 -8.55
N ARG A 3 8.84 -14.88 -8.45
CA ARG A 3 7.99 -14.90 -9.53
C ARG A 3 7.17 -13.71 -9.60
N TYR A 4 7.25 -12.84 -8.63
CA TYR A 4 6.36 -11.69 -8.52
C TYR A 4 7.07 -10.40 -8.82
N GLU A 5 8.14 -10.50 -9.57
CA GLU A 5 8.74 -9.32 -10.15
C GLU A 5 7.80 -8.84 -11.23
N ILE A 6 7.41 -7.59 -11.13
CA ILE A 6 6.47 -7.01 -12.07
C ILE A 6 7.18 -5.96 -12.88
N THR A 7 7.01 -5.99 -14.18
CA THR A 7 7.61 -4.98 -15.03
C THR A 7 6.52 -4.16 -15.68
N ASN A 8 6.89 -2.99 -16.14
CA ASN A 8 5.95 -2.12 -16.83
C ASN A 8 6.02 -2.26 -18.33
N GLY A 9 6.59 -3.36 -18.81
CA GLY A 9 6.71 -3.57 -20.24
C GLY A 9 7.96 -2.96 -20.84
N ASN A 10 8.68 -2.15 -20.09
CA ASN A 10 9.92 -1.53 -20.54
C ASN A 10 11.13 -2.11 -19.83
N GLY A 11 10.93 -3.21 -19.13
CA GLY A 11 12.03 -3.83 -18.40
C GLY A 11 12.26 -3.28 -17.02
N ASN A 12 11.45 -2.33 -16.58
CA ASN A 12 11.56 -1.81 -15.22
C ASN A 12 10.86 -2.73 -14.25
N TYR A 13 11.51 -3.01 -13.16
CA TYR A 13 10.99 -3.92 -12.17
C TYR A 13 10.36 -3.19 -11.01
N PHE A 14 9.36 -3.82 -10.42
CA PHE A 14 8.80 -3.38 -9.17
C PHE A 14 9.41 -4.27 -8.08
N ASN A 15 10.06 -3.65 -7.11
CA ASN A 15 10.78 -4.40 -6.08
C ASN A 15 9.96 -4.71 -4.84
N GLY A 16 8.66 -4.46 -4.88
CA GLY A 16 7.78 -4.83 -3.79
C GLY A 16 7.56 -3.78 -2.73
N LYS A 17 8.25 -2.65 -2.79
CA LYS A 17 8.07 -1.62 -1.77
C LYS A 17 7.02 -0.61 -2.18
N LEU A 18 6.21 -0.19 -1.22
CA LEU A 18 5.11 0.72 -1.51
C LEU A 18 5.58 1.99 -2.20
N LYS A 19 6.73 2.52 -1.80
CA LYS A 19 7.20 3.78 -2.40
C LYS A 19 7.44 3.69 -3.91
N HIS A 20 7.57 2.48 -4.43
CA HIS A 20 7.73 2.30 -5.88
C HIS A 20 6.41 1.99 -6.58
N ALA A 21 5.35 1.89 -5.80
CA ALA A 21 4.00 1.68 -6.36
C ALA A 21 3.16 2.94 -6.27
N ALA A 22 3.53 3.88 -5.42
CA ALA A 22 2.69 5.03 -5.14
C ALA A 22 3.49 6.14 -4.51
N ARG A 23 2.95 7.36 -4.64
CA ARG A 23 3.45 8.49 -3.87
C ARG A 23 2.81 8.44 -2.49
N VAL A 24 3.62 8.57 -1.45
CA VAL A 24 3.16 8.43 -0.07
C VAL A 24 3.64 9.64 0.72
N LYS A 25 2.71 10.40 1.27
CA LYS A 25 3.10 11.56 2.08
C LYS A 25 1.96 12.05 2.95
N MET A 26 2.30 12.90 3.91
CA MET A 26 1.32 13.53 4.79
C MET A 26 0.62 14.68 4.08
N ASN A 27 -0.52 15.08 4.63
CA ASN A 27 -1.25 16.25 4.15
C ASN A 27 -1.46 16.21 2.64
N PHE A 28 -1.99 15.11 2.16
CA PHE A 28 -2.05 14.82 0.73
C PHE A 28 -3.48 14.81 0.25
N SER A 29 -4.04 15.99 -0.01
CA SER A 29 -5.44 16.08 -0.40
C SER A 29 -5.74 15.41 -1.73
N GLY A 30 -4.74 15.30 -2.61
CA GLY A 30 -4.93 14.67 -3.93
C GLY A 30 -4.70 13.17 -3.95
N ALA A 31 -4.54 12.55 -2.81
CA ALA A 31 -4.28 11.11 -2.77
C ALA A 31 -5.52 10.32 -3.20
N ASP A 32 -5.30 9.06 -3.54
CA ASP A 32 -6.39 8.17 -3.89
C ASP A 32 -7.08 7.64 -2.64
N PHE A 33 -6.34 7.49 -1.57
CA PHE A 33 -6.88 7.07 -0.28
C PHE A 33 -5.83 7.41 0.79
N TRP A 34 -6.20 7.19 2.04
CA TRP A 34 -5.35 7.55 3.17
C TRP A 34 -5.26 6.38 4.14
N LEU A 35 -4.16 6.33 4.89
CA LEU A 35 -3.96 5.33 5.93
C LEU A 35 -4.03 6.05 7.27
N VAL A 36 -4.77 5.51 8.20
CA VAL A 36 -4.88 6.09 9.54
C VAL A 36 -3.50 6.06 10.19
N ARG A 37 -2.98 7.23 10.55
CA ARG A 37 -1.63 7.33 11.07
C ARG A 37 -1.57 7.16 12.58
N LYS A 38 -2.59 7.63 13.29
CA LYS A 38 -2.63 7.58 14.75
C LYS A 38 -3.93 6.97 15.22
N GLY A 39 -3.87 6.21 16.30
CA GLY A 39 -5.06 5.63 16.88
C GLY A 39 -4.71 4.39 17.66
N GLY A 40 -5.75 3.63 18.02
CA GLY A 40 -5.54 2.37 18.73
C GLY A 40 -4.88 1.35 17.83
N ILE A 41 -4.39 0.29 18.46
CA ILE A 41 -3.62 -0.72 17.74
C ILE A 41 -4.40 -1.40 16.62
N ASN A 42 -5.72 -1.42 16.73
CA ASN A 42 -6.54 -2.05 15.70
C ASN A 42 -7.01 -1.08 14.63
N LYS A 43 -6.55 0.16 14.69
CA LYS A 43 -6.95 1.19 13.74
C LYS A 43 -5.81 1.68 12.88
N VAL A 44 -4.63 1.70 13.44
CA VAL A 44 -3.46 2.28 12.76
C VAL A 44 -3.15 1.50 11.50
N GLY A 45 -3.07 2.21 10.40
CA GLY A 45 -2.82 1.62 9.09
C GLY A 45 -4.08 1.35 8.28
N GLU A 46 -5.25 1.52 8.87
CA GLU A 46 -6.50 1.23 8.18
C GLU A 46 -6.69 2.17 6.98
N PRO A 47 -6.91 1.63 5.78
CA PRO A 47 -7.17 2.50 4.64
C PRO A 47 -8.54 3.14 4.75
N THR A 48 -8.62 4.40 4.35
CA THR A 48 -9.88 5.13 4.34
C THR A 48 -9.91 6.01 3.11
N ARG A 49 -11.10 6.30 2.63
CA ARG A 49 -11.25 7.18 1.48
C ARG A 49 -11.52 8.62 1.89
N GLU A 50 -11.45 8.90 3.17
CA GLU A 50 -11.69 10.25 3.67
C GLU A 50 -10.39 10.96 3.95
N PHE A 51 -10.24 12.15 3.38
CA PHE A 51 -9.04 12.94 3.56
C PHE A 51 -8.90 13.41 5.01
N SER A 52 -7.67 13.37 5.48
CA SER A 52 -7.27 14.05 6.70
C SER A 52 -5.80 14.44 6.54
N ALA A 53 -5.47 15.66 6.90
CA ALA A 53 -4.08 16.10 6.85
C ALA A 53 -3.20 15.26 7.80
N GLU A 54 -3.81 14.66 8.80
CA GLU A 54 -3.10 13.83 9.79
C GLU A 54 -2.84 12.41 9.31
N HIS A 55 -3.49 11.99 8.25
CA HIS A 55 -3.33 10.64 7.72
C HIS A 55 -2.24 10.61 6.66
N ILE A 56 -1.79 9.42 6.35
CA ILE A 56 -0.77 9.22 5.31
C ILE A 56 -1.49 8.99 3.99
N GLY A 57 -1.34 9.91 3.05
CA GLY A 57 -1.98 9.79 1.75
C GLY A 57 -1.19 8.92 0.81
N VAL A 58 -1.90 8.15 -0.02
CA VAL A 58 -1.32 7.23 -0.98
C VAL A 58 -1.94 7.50 -2.34
N LYS A 59 -1.09 7.78 -3.33
CA LYS A 59 -1.55 8.00 -4.69
C LYS A 59 -0.80 7.06 -5.62
N ALA A 60 -1.51 6.12 -6.20
CA ALA A 60 -0.91 5.10 -7.05
C ALA A 60 -0.26 5.72 -8.28
N PHE A 61 0.88 5.16 -8.66
CA PHE A 61 1.49 5.47 -9.95
C PHE A 61 0.70 4.71 -11.00
N ARG A 62 -0.10 5.42 -11.81
CA ARG A 62 -1.04 4.79 -12.70
C ARG A 62 -0.40 3.90 -13.76
N GLU A 63 0.85 4.17 -14.08
CA GLU A 63 1.51 3.30 -15.03
C GLU A 63 1.87 1.94 -14.44
N LYS A 64 1.75 1.80 -13.12
CA LYS A 64 2.09 0.56 -12.45
C LYS A 64 0.93 -0.09 -11.76
N PHE A 65 0.04 0.71 -11.18
CA PHE A 65 -1.03 0.19 -10.34
C PHE A 65 -2.34 0.91 -10.57
N ASN A 66 -3.39 0.14 -10.63
CA ASN A 66 -4.75 0.65 -10.57
C ASN A 66 -5.01 1.12 -9.13
N PRO A 67 -5.50 2.35 -8.92
CA PRO A 67 -5.71 2.85 -7.55
C PRO A 67 -6.69 2.02 -6.75
N GLN A 68 -7.74 1.52 -7.40
CA GLN A 68 -8.73 0.72 -6.71
C GLN A 68 -8.10 -0.58 -6.22
N PHE A 69 -7.31 -1.20 -7.06
CA PHE A 69 -6.63 -2.42 -6.68
C PHE A 69 -5.66 -2.17 -5.53
N LEU A 70 -4.93 -1.04 -5.59
CA LEU A 70 -3.99 -0.74 -4.52
C LEU A 70 -4.72 -0.53 -3.19
N PHE A 71 -5.90 0.08 -3.24
CA PHE A 71 -6.70 0.24 -2.03
C PHE A 71 -7.07 -1.12 -1.42
N TYR A 72 -7.53 -2.04 -2.26
CA TYR A 72 -7.86 -3.38 -1.79
C TYR A 72 -6.63 -4.11 -1.25
N LEU A 73 -5.51 -3.94 -1.94
CA LEU A 73 -4.28 -4.59 -1.51
C LEU A 73 -3.85 -4.08 -0.15
N MET A 74 -3.92 -2.76 0.07
CA MET A 74 -3.55 -2.21 1.37
C MET A 74 -4.54 -2.64 2.45
N THR A 75 -5.81 -2.79 2.10
CA THR A 75 -6.80 -3.28 3.05
C THR A 75 -6.49 -4.71 3.44
N PHE A 76 -6.11 -5.53 2.47
CA PHE A 76 -5.71 -6.91 2.75
C PHE A 76 -4.52 -6.91 3.72
N LEU A 77 -3.52 -6.10 3.44
CA LEU A 77 -2.33 -6.06 4.30
C LEU A 77 -2.67 -5.57 5.70
N PHE A 78 -3.55 -4.59 5.80
CA PHE A 78 -4.00 -4.13 7.10
C PHE A 78 -4.66 -5.27 7.89
N ASN A 79 -5.54 -6.01 7.23
CA ASN A 79 -6.24 -7.12 7.87
C ASN A 79 -5.29 -8.24 8.27
N GLU A 80 -4.18 -8.38 7.57
CA GLU A 80 -3.18 -9.38 7.91
C GLU A 80 -2.21 -8.90 8.99
N GLY A 81 -2.40 -7.70 9.49
CA GLY A 81 -1.55 -7.19 10.56
C GLY A 81 -0.24 -6.61 10.09
N ALA A 82 -0.12 -6.27 8.80
CA ALA A 82 1.16 -5.81 8.26
C ALA A 82 1.63 -4.49 8.86
N PHE A 83 0.71 -3.68 9.38
CA PHE A 83 1.08 -2.40 9.97
C PHE A 83 1.48 -2.50 11.43
N LYS A 84 1.18 -3.60 12.08
CA LYS A 84 1.47 -3.72 13.51
C LYS A 84 2.95 -3.62 13.83
N PRO A 85 3.84 -4.23 13.06
CA PRO A 85 5.27 -4.07 13.35
C PRO A 85 5.79 -2.65 13.15
N LEU A 86 5.08 -1.83 12.39
CA LEU A 86 5.50 -0.46 12.12
C LEU A 86 5.03 0.50 13.20
N ALA A 87 4.04 0.10 13.99
CA ALA A 87 3.42 1.01 14.94
C ALA A 87 4.26 1.12 16.21
N THR A 88 4.28 2.32 16.78
CA THR A 88 4.93 2.57 18.05
C THR A 88 3.97 3.30 18.96
N GLY A 89 4.15 3.15 20.27
CA GLY A 89 3.29 3.79 21.25
C GLY A 89 2.62 2.77 22.14
N THR A 90 1.57 3.21 22.81
CA THR A 90 0.82 2.33 23.71
C THR A 90 -0.30 1.65 22.93
N THR A 91 -0.99 0.71 23.59
CA THR A 91 -2.10 0.02 22.95
C THR A 91 -3.18 0.97 22.45
N ASP A 92 -3.48 1.99 23.24
CA ASP A 92 -4.57 2.90 22.91
C ASP A 92 -4.15 4.05 22.01
N LEU A 93 -2.85 4.34 21.95
CA LEU A 93 -2.38 5.48 21.17
C LEU A 93 -1.09 5.12 20.49
N GLN A 94 -1.23 4.65 19.27
CA GLN A 94 -0.08 4.29 18.45
C GLN A 94 -0.01 5.17 17.23
N ASN A 95 1.14 5.14 16.58
CA ASN A 95 1.28 5.83 15.32
C ASN A 95 2.27 5.08 14.44
N ILE A 96 2.16 5.31 13.13
CA ILE A 96 3.09 4.79 12.14
C ILE A 96 3.72 5.98 11.44
N ARG A 97 4.92 5.79 10.94
CA ARG A 97 5.66 6.88 10.29
C ARG A 97 5.63 6.72 8.79
N VAL A 98 5.58 7.86 8.11
CA VAL A 98 5.55 7.86 6.64
C VAL A 98 6.72 7.07 6.07
N GLU A 99 7.92 7.26 6.62
CA GLU A 99 9.08 6.60 6.07
C GLU A 99 9.01 5.09 6.18
N ASP A 100 8.42 4.59 7.26
CA ASP A 100 8.27 3.16 7.42
C ASP A 100 7.24 2.60 6.45
N VAL A 101 6.16 3.34 6.24
CA VAL A 101 5.12 2.93 5.29
C VAL A 101 5.68 2.90 3.88
N LYS A 102 6.48 3.91 3.51
CA LYS A 102 7.10 3.93 2.19
C LYS A 102 7.94 2.69 1.92
N LYS A 103 8.60 2.19 2.94
CA LYS A 103 9.52 1.06 2.79
C LYS A 103 8.86 -0.29 2.95
N MET A 104 7.60 -0.33 3.35
CA MET A 104 6.97 -1.63 3.60
C MET A 104 6.81 -2.41 2.31
N SER A 105 6.87 -3.73 2.44
CA SER A 105 6.67 -4.61 1.30
C SER A 105 5.20 -4.85 1.09
N ILE A 106 4.76 -4.82 -0.17
CA ILE A 106 3.39 -5.16 -0.51
C ILE A 106 3.34 -6.48 -1.27
N LEU A 107 4.45 -7.22 -1.30
CA LEU A 107 4.51 -8.47 -2.05
C LEU A 107 3.52 -9.51 -1.54
N ASN A 108 3.34 -9.60 -0.22
CA ASN A 108 2.41 -10.56 0.32
C ASN A 108 0.99 -10.34 -0.22
N GLY A 109 0.59 -9.09 -0.33
CA GLY A 109 -0.71 -8.78 -0.91
C GLY A 109 -0.78 -9.15 -2.37
N LEU A 110 0.28 -8.85 -3.12
CA LEU A 110 0.32 -9.17 -4.54
C LEU A 110 0.21 -10.67 -4.76
N ILE A 111 0.96 -11.43 -3.99
CA ILE A 111 0.93 -12.89 -4.13
C ILE A 111 -0.45 -13.43 -3.81
N ASN A 112 -1.04 -12.97 -2.73
CA ASN A 112 -2.30 -13.53 -2.26
C ASN A 112 -3.50 -13.06 -3.06
N LEU A 113 -3.44 -11.89 -3.68
CA LEU A 113 -4.58 -11.36 -4.41
C LEU A 113 -4.51 -11.58 -5.89
N SER A 114 -3.38 -12.04 -6.42
CA SER A 114 -3.22 -12.19 -7.86
C SER A 114 -4.25 -13.15 -8.45
N ASP A 115 -4.64 -14.18 -7.70
CA ASP A 115 -5.62 -15.16 -8.20
C ASP A 115 -7.03 -14.62 -8.18
N TYR A 116 -7.28 -13.57 -7.39
CA TYR A 116 -8.63 -13.05 -7.24
C TYR A 116 -8.89 -11.84 -8.12
N THR A 117 -7.86 -11.24 -8.66
CA THR A 117 -8.02 -10.00 -9.43
C THR A 117 -7.16 -10.02 -10.67
N PRO A 118 -7.37 -11.00 -11.53
CA PRO A 118 -6.50 -11.13 -12.71
C PRO A 118 -6.65 -9.99 -13.69
N SER A 119 -7.70 -9.22 -13.60
CA SER A 119 -7.91 -8.12 -14.54
C SER A 119 -7.23 -6.84 -14.13
N TYR A 120 -6.58 -6.80 -13.00
CA TYR A 120 -5.93 -5.56 -12.57
C TYR A 120 -4.61 -5.37 -13.28
N ASP A 121 -4.23 -4.11 -13.41
CA ASP A 121 -3.07 -3.73 -14.20
C ASP A 121 -1.79 -4.42 -13.79
N ILE A 122 -1.64 -4.62 -12.50
CA ILE A 122 -0.41 -5.20 -12.01
C ILE A 122 -0.22 -6.61 -12.57
N VAL A 123 -1.30 -7.36 -12.70
CA VAL A 123 -1.22 -8.70 -13.26
C VAL A 123 -0.90 -8.64 -14.74
N LYS A 124 -1.56 -7.72 -15.44
CA LYS A 124 -1.32 -7.61 -16.86
C LYS A 124 0.10 -7.20 -17.16
N THR A 125 0.64 -6.30 -16.35
CA THR A 125 2.01 -5.86 -16.55
C THR A 125 2.97 -7.02 -16.39
N GLU A 126 2.70 -7.86 -15.42
CA GLU A 126 3.59 -8.98 -15.18
C GLU A 126 3.58 -9.98 -16.31
N GLU A 127 2.49 -10.09 -17.00
CA GLU A 127 2.38 -11.07 -18.07
C GLU A 127 3.10 -10.67 -19.32
N LYS A 128 3.54 -9.44 -19.40
CA LYS A 128 4.29 -9.04 -20.56
C LYS A 128 5.64 -9.69 -20.56
#